data_bbd0bce58dbc2d741c9a8e21b76fa8a2
#
_entry.id   bbd0bce58dbc2d741c9a8e21b76fa8a2
#
_cell.length_a   1.000
_cell.length_b   1.000
_cell.length_c   1.000
_cell.angle_alpha   90.00
_cell.angle_beta   90.00
_cell.angle_gamma   90.00
#
_symmetry.space_group_name_H-M   'P 1'
#
loop_
_entity.id
_entity.type
_entity.pdbx_description
1 polymer ?
#
loop_
_entity_poly.entity_id
_entity_poly.type
_entity_poly.pdbx_seq_one_letter_code
_entity_poly.pdbx_strand_id
1 'polypeptide(L)'
;MNRILTIAVAVAIGFGTAGAHAKGNAEAGKAKAAQVCAACHGPDGNKPTGPDFPVLAGQYPDYIKKALADYKSGKRNNPIMKGFAATLSVQEMDDLAAWFASQSSNLVTHR
;
A
#
# COMPACT_ATOMS: atom_id res chain seq x y z
N MET A 1 18.82 -40.50 50.67
CA MET A 1 18.41 -40.66 49.28
C MET A 1 18.05 -39.28 48.73
N ASN A 2 18.98 -38.63 48.06
CA ASN A 2 18.75 -37.33 47.48
C ASN A 2 18.20 -37.50 46.06
N ARG A 3 16.97 -37.14 45.88
CA ARG A 3 16.38 -37.02 44.53
C ARG A 3 16.74 -35.66 44.00
N ILE A 4 17.67 -35.64 43.06
CA ILE A 4 17.98 -34.44 42.29
C ILE A 4 16.86 -34.24 41.27
N LEU A 5 16.09 -33.22 41.48
CA LEU A 5 15.03 -32.80 40.53
C LEU A 5 15.71 -31.98 39.45
N THR A 6 15.91 -32.58 38.29
CA THR A 6 16.42 -31.88 37.13
C THR A 6 15.26 -31.06 36.52
N ILE A 7 15.31 -29.75 36.75
CA ILE A 7 14.38 -28.85 36.10
C ILE A 7 14.89 -28.62 34.66
N ALA A 8 14.25 -29.21 33.70
CA ALA A 8 14.48 -28.90 32.29
C ALA A 8 13.90 -27.51 31.98
N VAL A 9 14.78 -26.54 31.84
CA VAL A 9 14.37 -25.22 31.33
C VAL A 9 14.19 -25.35 29.82
N ALA A 10 12.95 -25.41 29.38
CA ALA A 10 12.62 -25.27 27.95
C ALA A 10 12.85 -23.84 27.54
N VAL A 11 13.94 -23.56 26.85
CA VAL A 11 14.16 -22.28 26.17
C VAL A 11 13.27 -22.28 24.95
N ALA A 12 12.13 -21.58 25.04
CA ALA A 12 11.34 -21.28 23.86
C ALA A 12 12.13 -20.26 23.03
N ILE A 13 12.77 -20.74 21.96
CA ILE A 13 13.35 -19.88 20.95
C ILE A 13 12.17 -19.32 20.16
N GLY A 14 11.74 -18.12 20.51
CA GLY A 14 10.81 -17.38 19.72
C GLY A 14 11.46 -17.06 18.38
N PHE A 15 11.00 -17.71 17.30
CA PHE A 15 11.30 -17.25 15.95
C PHE A 15 10.57 -15.92 15.76
N GLY A 16 11.28 -14.82 16.04
CA GLY A 16 10.85 -13.52 15.57
C GLY A 16 10.79 -13.58 14.06
N THR A 17 9.58 -13.49 13.49
CA THR A 17 9.43 -13.28 12.07
C THR A 17 10.07 -11.95 11.74
N ALA A 18 11.31 -11.98 11.23
CA ALA A 18 11.93 -10.82 10.63
C ALA A 18 10.99 -10.33 9.52
N GLY A 19 10.45 -9.10 9.69
CA GLY A 19 9.41 -8.50 8.97
C GLY A 19 9.33 -8.87 7.50
N ALA A 20 8.51 -9.89 7.18
CA ALA A 20 7.89 -9.92 5.88
C ALA A 20 7.05 -8.64 5.79
N HIS A 21 7.40 -7.75 4.83
CA HIS A 21 6.60 -6.57 4.55
C HIS A 21 5.16 -7.02 4.30
N ALA A 22 4.23 -6.61 5.17
CA ALA A 22 2.84 -7.01 5.04
C ALA A 22 2.32 -6.52 3.69
N LYS A 23 1.66 -7.40 2.94
CA LYS A 23 0.91 -7.01 1.74
C LYS A 23 -0.03 -5.86 2.09
N GLY A 24 -0.36 -5.03 1.10
CA GLY A 24 -1.28 -3.93 1.27
C GLY A 24 -2.66 -4.40 1.77
N ASN A 25 -3.24 -3.63 2.66
CA ASN A 25 -4.59 -3.82 3.17
C ASN A 25 -5.55 -2.91 2.40
N ALA A 26 -6.46 -3.48 1.63
CA ALA A 26 -7.39 -2.72 0.80
C ALA A 26 -8.34 -1.84 1.62
N GLU A 27 -8.79 -2.27 2.79
CA GLU A 27 -9.66 -1.46 3.65
C GLU A 27 -8.93 -0.24 4.23
N ALA A 28 -7.69 -0.41 4.66
CA ALA A 28 -6.85 0.71 5.07
C ALA A 28 -6.56 1.65 3.90
N GLY A 29 -6.34 1.09 2.72
CA GLY A 29 -6.17 1.84 1.48
C GLY A 29 -7.40 2.65 1.09
N LYS A 30 -8.59 2.07 1.25
CA LYS A 30 -9.87 2.76 1.04
C LYS A 30 -10.00 4.00 1.93
N ALA A 31 -9.73 3.85 3.22
CA ALA A 31 -9.78 4.95 4.18
C ALA A 31 -8.79 6.06 3.83
N LYS A 32 -7.56 5.69 3.47
CA LYS A 32 -6.53 6.64 3.06
C LYS A 32 -6.87 7.33 1.73
N ALA A 33 -7.36 6.59 0.75
CA ALA A 33 -7.78 7.13 -0.54
C ALA A 33 -8.89 8.17 -0.39
N ALA A 34 -9.85 7.93 0.50
CA ALA A 34 -10.92 8.88 0.79
C ALA A 34 -10.39 10.20 1.35
N GLN A 35 -9.29 10.17 2.10
CA GLN A 35 -8.68 11.35 2.70
C GLN A 35 -7.85 12.17 1.70
N VAL A 36 -7.06 11.52 0.84
CA VAL A 36 -6.02 12.21 0.08
C VAL A 36 -6.06 12.00 -1.44
N CYS A 37 -6.83 11.07 -1.95
CA CYS A 37 -6.86 10.73 -3.38
C CYS A 37 -8.19 11.07 -4.06
N ALA A 38 -9.30 10.89 -3.36
CA ALA A 38 -10.64 10.90 -3.93
C ALA A 38 -11.04 12.24 -4.58
N ALA A 39 -10.56 13.36 -4.07
CA ALA A 39 -10.90 14.68 -4.60
C ALA A 39 -10.53 14.85 -6.08
N CYS A 40 -9.46 14.18 -6.54
CA CYS A 40 -8.99 14.25 -7.92
C CYS A 40 -9.27 12.97 -8.71
N HIS A 41 -9.09 11.81 -8.10
CA HIS A 41 -9.19 10.52 -8.79
C HIS A 41 -10.56 9.85 -8.67
N GLY A 42 -11.43 10.37 -7.83
CA GLY A 42 -12.72 9.75 -7.50
C GLY A 42 -12.60 8.76 -6.33
N PRO A 43 -13.73 8.41 -5.68
CA PRO A 43 -13.74 7.57 -4.46
C PRO A 43 -13.12 6.19 -4.66
N ASP A 44 -13.32 5.59 -5.82
CA ASP A 44 -12.78 4.28 -6.21
C ASP A 44 -11.64 4.37 -7.24
N GLY A 45 -11.27 5.59 -7.63
CA GLY A 45 -10.26 5.84 -8.65
C GLY A 45 -10.74 5.62 -10.09
N ASN A 46 -12.03 5.42 -10.33
CA ASN A 46 -12.57 5.14 -11.67
C ASN A 46 -13.24 6.33 -12.34
N LYS A 47 -13.55 7.39 -11.60
CA LYS A 47 -14.18 8.60 -12.10
C LYS A 47 -13.39 9.85 -11.71
N PRO A 48 -12.28 10.13 -12.39
CA PRO A 48 -11.51 11.34 -12.13
C PRO A 48 -12.36 12.59 -12.30
N THR A 49 -12.10 13.62 -11.52
CA THR A 49 -12.83 14.87 -11.53
C THR A 49 -12.36 15.85 -12.62
N GLY A 50 -11.32 15.50 -13.32
CA GLY A 50 -10.77 16.31 -14.42
C GLY A 50 -9.95 15.49 -15.40
N PRO A 51 -9.71 16.02 -16.62
CA PRO A 51 -9.04 15.27 -17.70
C PRO A 51 -7.56 15.00 -17.43
N ASP A 52 -6.94 15.77 -16.54
CA ASP A 52 -5.51 15.60 -16.19
C ASP A 52 -5.29 14.57 -15.11
N PHE A 53 -6.35 14.03 -14.52
CA PHE A 53 -6.26 13.04 -13.46
C PHE A 53 -6.50 11.64 -14.01
N PRO A 54 -5.52 10.71 -13.92
CA PRO A 54 -5.69 9.39 -14.48
C PRO A 54 -6.63 8.51 -13.67
N VAL A 55 -7.22 7.53 -14.35
CA VAL A 55 -7.94 6.42 -13.72
C VAL A 55 -6.94 5.53 -13.00
N LEU A 56 -7.22 5.23 -11.74
CA LEU A 56 -6.39 4.36 -10.88
C LEU A 56 -7.03 2.99 -10.67
N ALA A 57 -8.36 2.91 -10.73
CA ALA A 57 -9.11 1.67 -10.53
C ALA A 57 -8.68 0.58 -11.51
N GLY A 58 -8.43 -0.63 -11.00
CA GLY A 58 -8.04 -1.78 -11.81
C GLY A 58 -6.60 -1.77 -12.31
N GLN A 59 -5.78 -0.80 -11.90
CA GLN A 59 -4.36 -0.76 -12.22
C GLN A 59 -3.61 -1.84 -11.43
N TYR A 60 -2.45 -2.28 -11.93
CA TYR A 60 -1.61 -3.23 -11.21
C TYR A 60 -1.09 -2.63 -9.90
N PRO A 61 -1.15 -3.39 -8.78
CA PRO A 61 -0.74 -2.84 -7.48
C PRO A 61 0.73 -2.48 -7.41
N ASP A 62 1.61 -3.24 -8.01
CA ASP A 62 3.04 -2.93 -8.10
C ASP A 62 3.33 -1.67 -8.91
N TYR A 63 2.56 -1.42 -9.97
CA TYR A 63 2.66 -0.18 -10.74
C TYR A 63 2.24 1.04 -9.92
N ILE A 64 1.12 0.96 -9.19
CA ILE A 64 0.64 2.06 -8.33
C ILE A 64 1.68 2.35 -7.24
N LYS A 65 2.17 1.32 -6.57
CA LYS A 65 3.20 1.46 -5.54
C LYS A 65 4.46 2.14 -6.08
N LYS A 66 4.95 1.67 -7.23
CA LYS A 66 6.11 2.27 -7.89
C LYS A 66 5.87 3.72 -8.26
N ALA A 67 4.73 4.04 -8.84
CA ALA A 67 4.38 5.42 -9.21
C ALA A 67 4.39 6.35 -7.99
N LEU A 68 3.79 5.93 -6.88
CA LEU A 68 3.78 6.71 -5.64
C LEU A 68 5.20 6.90 -5.07
N ALA A 69 6.00 5.85 -5.07
CA ALA A 69 7.41 5.92 -4.65
C ALA A 69 8.23 6.87 -5.54
N ASP A 70 8.01 6.82 -6.84
CA ASP A 70 8.71 7.67 -7.80
C ASP A 70 8.29 9.14 -7.68
N TYR A 71 7.04 9.44 -7.40
CA TYR A 71 6.61 10.80 -7.08
C TYR A 71 7.23 11.30 -5.78
N LYS A 72 7.25 10.47 -4.74
CA LYS A 72 7.85 10.83 -3.45
C LYS A 72 9.34 11.12 -3.56
N SER A 73 10.08 10.32 -4.32
CA SER A 73 11.53 10.48 -4.52
C SER A 73 11.91 11.57 -5.52
N GLY A 74 10.96 12.02 -6.33
CA GLY A 74 11.21 12.96 -7.42
C GLY A 74 11.64 12.32 -8.74
N LYS A 75 11.72 11.00 -8.83
CA LYS A 75 12.00 10.29 -10.09
C LYS A 75 10.92 10.52 -11.14
N ARG A 76 9.67 10.65 -10.71
CA ARG A 76 8.55 11.05 -11.55
C ARG A 76 8.15 12.47 -11.20
N ASN A 77 8.20 13.37 -12.18
CA ASN A 77 7.99 14.79 -11.95
C ASN A 77 6.51 15.16 -12.12
N ASN A 78 5.84 15.39 -11.00
CA ASN A 78 4.54 16.02 -10.91
C ASN A 78 4.43 16.70 -9.55
N PRO A 79 4.41 18.04 -9.49
CA PRO A 79 4.42 18.76 -8.21
C PRO A 79 3.23 18.43 -7.32
N ILE A 80 2.05 18.21 -7.89
CA ILE A 80 0.82 17.90 -7.15
C ILE A 80 0.96 16.52 -6.50
N MET A 81 1.27 15.50 -7.30
CA MET A 81 1.42 14.14 -6.79
C MET A 81 2.61 13.97 -5.87
N LYS A 82 3.69 14.72 -6.08
CA LYS A 82 4.82 14.75 -5.16
C LYS A 82 4.40 15.23 -3.77
N GLY A 83 3.58 16.27 -3.70
CA GLY A 83 3.06 16.80 -2.44
C GLY A 83 2.24 15.76 -1.67
N PHE A 84 1.35 15.04 -2.33
CA PHE A 84 0.57 13.98 -1.71
C PHE A 84 1.43 12.75 -1.35
N ALA A 85 2.25 12.29 -2.26
CA ALA A 85 3.09 11.10 -2.05
C ALA A 85 4.13 11.31 -0.94
N ALA A 86 4.60 12.54 -0.74
CA ALA A 86 5.55 12.87 0.33
C ALA A 86 5.01 12.54 1.73
N THR A 87 3.70 12.56 1.92
CA THR A 87 3.05 12.27 3.20
C THR A 87 2.82 10.79 3.47
N LEU A 88 3.05 9.94 2.47
CA LEU A 88 2.74 8.51 2.54
C LEU A 88 3.91 7.69 3.07
N SER A 89 3.62 6.77 3.98
CA SER A 89 4.53 5.68 4.35
C SER A 89 4.57 4.61 3.26
N VAL A 90 5.57 3.73 3.31
CA VAL A 90 5.65 2.57 2.41
C VAL A 90 4.42 1.66 2.57
N GLN A 91 3.98 1.44 3.82
CA GLN A 91 2.77 0.64 4.08
C GLN A 91 1.51 1.30 3.51
N GLU A 92 1.37 2.60 3.63
CA GLU A 92 0.23 3.33 3.05
C GLU A 92 0.24 3.27 1.52
N MET A 93 1.41 3.28 0.89
CA MET A 93 1.52 3.05 -0.56
C MET A 93 1.06 1.64 -0.96
N ASP A 94 1.42 0.61 -0.18
CA ASP A 94 0.95 -0.76 -0.41
C ASP A 94 -0.56 -0.87 -0.20
N ASP A 95 -1.10 -0.23 0.82
CA ASP A 95 -2.54 -0.24 1.11
C ASP A 95 -3.35 0.45 0.00
N LEU A 96 -2.90 1.60 -0.47
CA LEU A 96 -3.51 2.32 -1.60
C LEU A 96 -3.44 1.50 -2.89
N ALA A 97 -2.31 0.86 -3.15
CA ALA A 97 -2.13 -0.02 -4.29
C ALA A 97 -3.11 -1.20 -4.25
N ALA A 98 -3.29 -1.83 -3.10
CA ALA A 98 -4.25 -2.91 -2.90
C ALA A 98 -5.69 -2.44 -3.11
N TRP A 99 -6.05 -1.28 -2.62
CA TRP A 99 -7.38 -0.71 -2.78
C TRP A 99 -7.69 -0.43 -4.26
N PHE A 100 -6.91 0.38 -4.92
CA PHE A 100 -7.19 0.76 -6.32
C PHE A 100 -7.11 -0.42 -7.28
N ALA A 101 -6.17 -1.33 -7.09
CA ALA A 101 -6.06 -2.53 -7.93
C ALA A 101 -7.29 -3.45 -7.84
N SER A 102 -7.98 -3.46 -6.71
CA SER A 102 -9.17 -4.27 -6.47
C SER A 102 -10.46 -3.67 -7.02
N GLN A 103 -10.43 -2.43 -7.49
CA GLN A 103 -11.63 -1.74 -7.98
C GLN A 103 -11.94 -2.14 -9.43
N SER A 104 -13.24 -2.19 -9.75
CA SER A 104 -13.70 -2.35 -11.15
C SER A 104 -13.35 -1.11 -11.96
N SER A 105 -12.91 -1.29 -13.19
CA SER A 105 -12.39 -0.23 -14.02
C SER A 105 -12.68 -0.43 -15.50
N ASN A 106 -12.75 0.69 -16.22
CA ASN A 106 -12.70 0.73 -17.68
C ASN A 106 -11.25 0.73 -18.21
N LEU A 107 -10.26 0.69 -17.32
CA LEU A 107 -8.85 0.62 -17.69
C LEU A 107 -8.57 -0.73 -18.34
N VAL A 108 -8.05 -0.73 -19.55
CA VAL A 108 -7.61 -1.94 -20.24
C VAL A 108 -6.13 -2.13 -19.97
N THR A 109 -5.81 -3.16 -19.21
CA THR A 109 -4.42 -3.56 -18.96
C THR A 109 -4.11 -4.78 -19.82
N HIS A 110 -3.15 -4.66 -20.71
CA HIS A 110 -2.66 -5.79 -21.50
C HIS A 110 -1.57 -6.52 -20.70
N ARG A 111 -1.74 -7.83 -20.57
CA ARG A 111 -0.71 -8.73 -20.03
C ARG A 111 0.05 -9.38 -21.15
#